data_ca87f135ff2863a3ed6ab490f64c5f3b
#
_entry.id   ca87f135ff2863a3ed6ab490f64c5f3b
#
_cell.length_a   1.000
_cell.length_b   1.000
_cell.length_c   1.000
_cell.angle_alpha   90.00
_cell.angle_beta   90.00
_cell.angle_gamma   90.00
#
_symmetry.space_group_name_H-M   'P 1'
#
loop_
_entity.id
_entity.type
_entity.pdbx_description
1 polymer ?
#
loop_
_entity_poly.entity_id
_entity_poly.type
_entity_poly.pdbx_seq_one_letter_code
_entity_poly.pdbx_strand_id
1 'polypeptide(L)'
;MPFNEDNLKFILGFKLKNLRLQRGYSLKDVATRANMSISYLSEIEKGKKYPKAEKLLALANCYEVGYDELVTVDGQDNLNPLAESLESGFFQEFPFQLFGLQAADLFSLLTTSPDKAGALIRTFLEIGQMYDVRVEHFLFAALRAYQKMHNNYFEDLELAAESFLESDIWGGKPVNEINLRRYLEVNGRYIIDETLLADHPTLHSFRSVFIPGKRPRLFLNKRLLPSQKAFIFGKEIGTRLLGIETRATTSSWIKVESFEQVLNNYRTSYFAGALLIGRTKVVGGLSQLFNQKTWDPVGFLGLMKSLDSTPEMFFYRIGQLAHNYFGLSSHYFMRLAKRDSEDFIDVSKMLNLSTIPLPRGFSNSENYCRKWAGMKLLADRTWERGIAFPDLPARSGPTAQAQRSNFANTGQEVFSFAVSRAMQLSPSDDSAVILGFPMDDALKSVIRFWDDPALKDQLVGIT
;
A
#
# COMPACT_ATOMS: atom_id res chain seq x y z
N MET A 1 1.20 7.87 27.51
CA MET A 1 -0.10 7.34 27.04
C MET A 1 -0.47 6.14 27.91
N PRO A 2 -1.73 5.88 28.23
CA PRO A 2 -2.08 4.71 29.04
C PRO A 2 -1.71 3.45 28.25
N PHE A 3 -0.99 2.53 28.91
CA PHE A 3 -0.68 1.22 28.34
C PHE A 3 -1.98 0.47 28.03
N ASN A 4 -2.07 -0.12 26.86
CA ASN A 4 -3.16 -1.01 26.50
C ASN A 4 -3.09 -2.26 27.43
N GLU A 5 -4.24 -2.78 27.86
CA GLU A 5 -4.36 -3.96 28.73
C GLU A 5 -3.55 -5.16 28.24
N ASP A 6 -3.47 -5.35 26.93
CA ASP A 6 -2.69 -6.42 26.31
C ASP A 6 -1.18 -6.21 26.47
N ASN A 7 -0.69 -4.97 26.39
CA ASN A 7 0.72 -4.66 26.62
C ASN A 7 1.15 -4.97 28.05
N LEU A 8 0.29 -4.70 29.05
CA LEU A 8 0.56 -5.03 30.44
C LEU A 8 0.65 -6.54 30.69
N LYS A 9 -0.22 -7.34 30.07
CA LYS A 9 -0.17 -8.81 30.12
C LYS A 9 1.17 -9.34 29.60
N PHE A 10 1.66 -8.76 28.52
CA PHE A 10 2.93 -9.16 27.90
C PHE A 10 4.14 -8.78 28.74
N ILE A 11 4.23 -7.54 29.20
CA ILE A 11 5.36 -7.06 30.02
C ILE A 11 5.50 -7.92 31.26
N LEU A 12 4.38 -8.16 31.95
CA LEU A 12 4.38 -9.01 33.14
C LEU A 12 4.80 -10.45 32.82
N GLY A 13 4.22 -11.04 31.76
CA GLY A 13 4.56 -12.41 31.34
C GLY A 13 6.04 -12.58 31.02
N PHE A 14 6.61 -11.61 30.35
CA PHE A 14 8.03 -11.56 30.03
C PHE A 14 8.90 -11.47 31.30
N LYS A 15 8.60 -10.56 32.22
CA LYS A 15 9.32 -10.42 33.50
C LYS A 15 9.31 -11.74 34.27
N LEU A 16 8.15 -12.36 34.40
CA LEU A 16 8.00 -13.61 35.13
C LEU A 16 8.81 -14.76 34.49
N LYS A 17 8.81 -14.85 33.16
CA LYS A 17 9.60 -15.85 32.45
C LYS A 17 11.10 -15.63 32.64
N ASN A 18 11.55 -14.38 32.57
CA ASN A 18 12.98 -14.04 32.80
C ASN A 18 13.41 -14.34 34.23
N LEU A 19 12.62 -13.96 35.21
CA LEU A 19 12.90 -14.29 36.62
C LEU A 19 12.97 -15.82 36.83
N ARG A 20 12.06 -16.57 36.20
CA ARG A 20 12.10 -18.04 36.25
C ARG A 20 13.38 -18.61 35.65
N LEU A 21 13.78 -18.14 34.47
CA LEU A 21 14.97 -18.63 33.77
C LEU A 21 16.26 -18.25 34.50
N GLN A 22 16.35 -17.02 35.02
CA GLN A 22 17.50 -16.55 35.78
C GLN A 22 17.73 -17.37 37.05
N ARG A 23 16.64 -17.85 37.70
CA ARG A 23 16.71 -18.72 38.87
C ARG A 23 16.82 -20.22 38.56
N GLY A 24 16.83 -20.58 37.27
CA GLY A 24 16.89 -21.98 36.84
C GLY A 24 15.65 -22.81 37.16
N TYR A 25 14.48 -22.16 37.41
CA TYR A 25 13.24 -22.87 37.75
C TYR A 25 12.54 -23.38 36.49
N SER A 26 11.99 -24.60 36.59
CA SER A 26 11.03 -25.09 35.58
C SER A 26 9.65 -24.47 35.81
N LEU A 27 8.79 -24.52 34.79
CA LEU A 27 7.38 -24.11 34.93
C LEU A 27 6.67 -24.87 36.06
N LYS A 28 7.04 -26.15 36.26
CA LYS A 28 6.48 -27.00 37.30
C LYS A 28 6.90 -26.52 38.70
N ASP A 29 8.16 -26.12 38.85
CA ASP A 29 8.67 -25.63 40.15
C ASP A 29 7.94 -24.38 40.60
N VAL A 30 7.80 -23.39 39.68
CA VAL A 30 7.10 -22.13 40.00
C VAL A 30 5.61 -22.35 40.19
N ALA A 31 4.96 -23.18 39.39
CA ALA A 31 3.54 -23.50 39.54
C ALA A 31 3.25 -24.14 40.90
N THR A 32 4.13 -25.03 41.35
CA THR A 32 4.02 -25.66 42.67
C THR A 32 4.21 -24.63 43.80
N ARG A 33 5.26 -23.80 43.72
CA ARG A 33 5.59 -22.79 44.77
C ARG A 33 4.54 -21.67 44.83
N ALA A 34 4.00 -21.24 43.72
CA ALA A 34 3.00 -20.19 43.64
C ALA A 34 1.55 -20.70 43.72
N ASN A 35 1.38 -22.00 44.01
CA ASN A 35 0.07 -22.68 44.12
C ASN A 35 -0.86 -22.35 42.93
N MET A 36 -0.40 -22.68 41.72
CA MET A 36 -1.19 -22.50 40.49
C MET A 36 -0.92 -23.67 39.50
N SER A 37 -1.78 -23.81 38.49
CA SER A 37 -1.56 -24.83 37.44
C SER A 37 -0.44 -24.43 36.51
N ILE A 38 0.30 -25.43 35.99
CA ILE A 38 1.35 -25.22 34.98
C ILE A 38 0.79 -24.53 33.73
N SER A 39 -0.43 -24.92 33.32
CA SER A 39 -1.12 -24.32 32.16
C SER A 39 -1.41 -22.84 32.40
N TYR A 40 -1.90 -22.46 33.59
CA TYR A 40 -2.20 -21.08 33.92
C TYR A 40 -0.94 -20.21 33.98
N LEU A 41 0.14 -20.72 34.61
CA LEU A 41 1.43 -20.03 34.60
C LEU A 41 1.97 -19.83 33.17
N SER A 42 1.87 -20.88 32.35
CA SER A 42 2.28 -20.82 30.93
C SER A 42 1.48 -19.78 30.14
N GLU A 43 0.17 -19.63 30.42
CA GLU A 43 -0.65 -18.59 29.77
C GLU A 43 -0.29 -17.20 30.25
N ILE A 44 0.09 -17.02 31.51
CA ILE A 44 0.60 -15.74 32.03
C ILE A 44 1.94 -15.39 31.38
N GLU A 45 2.92 -16.33 31.38
CA GLU A 45 4.23 -16.11 30.77
C GLU A 45 4.15 -15.84 29.25
N LYS A 46 3.09 -16.31 28.59
CA LYS A 46 2.80 -16.04 27.18
C LYS A 46 2.01 -14.73 26.95
N GLY A 47 1.75 -13.97 28.00
CA GLY A 47 0.98 -12.74 27.90
C GLY A 47 -0.51 -12.92 27.53
N LYS A 48 -1.04 -14.14 27.62
CA LYS A 48 -2.45 -14.44 27.32
C LYS A 48 -3.40 -14.10 28.46
N LYS A 49 -2.90 -14.07 29.69
CA LYS A 49 -3.68 -13.77 30.89
C LYS A 49 -2.93 -12.84 31.82
N TYR A 50 -3.68 -11.92 32.45
CA TYR A 50 -3.17 -11.13 33.55
C TYR A 50 -3.63 -11.78 34.88
N PRO A 51 -2.71 -12.12 35.80
CA PRO A 51 -3.09 -12.78 37.05
C PRO A 51 -3.75 -11.79 38.04
N LYS A 52 -4.64 -12.31 38.89
CA LYS A 52 -5.21 -11.53 39.98
C LYS A 52 -4.12 -11.18 41.00
N ALA A 53 -4.36 -10.11 41.81
CA ALA A 53 -3.40 -9.59 42.77
C ALA A 53 -2.86 -10.66 43.75
N GLU A 54 -3.69 -11.61 44.22
CA GLU A 54 -3.26 -12.72 45.05
C GLU A 54 -2.21 -13.62 44.38
N LYS A 55 -2.36 -13.86 43.10
CA LYS A 55 -1.42 -14.67 42.31
C LYS A 55 -0.14 -13.92 41.99
N LEU A 56 -0.23 -12.60 41.80
CA LEU A 56 0.93 -11.73 41.66
C LEU A 56 1.80 -11.72 42.91
N LEU A 57 1.16 -11.63 44.11
CA LEU A 57 1.86 -11.74 45.37
C LEU A 57 2.52 -13.10 45.57
N ALA A 58 1.85 -14.20 45.20
CA ALA A 58 2.42 -15.53 45.27
C ALA A 58 3.64 -15.68 44.32
N LEU A 59 3.60 -15.08 43.15
CA LEU A 59 4.73 -15.06 42.20
C LEU A 59 5.88 -14.15 42.68
N ALA A 60 5.55 -12.98 43.25
CA ALA A 60 6.55 -12.10 43.85
C ALA A 60 7.31 -12.80 44.99
N ASN A 61 6.61 -13.48 45.86
CA ASN A 61 7.22 -14.29 46.92
C ASN A 61 8.04 -15.47 46.37
N CYS A 62 7.53 -16.14 45.35
CA CYS A 62 8.24 -17.26 44.68
C CYS A 62 9.57 -16.83 44.09
N TYR A 63 9.63 -15.61 43.53
CA TYR A 63 10.80 -15.04 42.90
C TYR A 63 11.62 -14.14 43.84
N GLU A 64 11.21 -13.97 45.11
CA GLU A 64 11.88 -13.11 46.09
C GLU A 64 12.09 -11.68 45.58
N VAL A 65 11.05 -11.12 44.97
CA VAL A 65 11.04 -9.74 44.44
C VAL A 65 9.86 -8.96 45.04
N GLY A 66 9.95 -7.64 45.06
CA GLY A 66 8.86 -6.79 45.48
C GLY A 66 7.66 -6.88 44.54
N TYR A 67 6.42 -6.74 45.12
CA TYR A 67 5.22 -6.68 44.26
C TYR A 67 5.30 -5.54 43.26
N ASP A 68 5.79 -4.37 43.72
CA ASP A 68 5.96 -3.18 42.87
C ASP A 68 6.96 -3.44 41.74
N GLU A 69 8.01 -4.19 41.99
CA GLU A 69 9.01 -4.59 41.01
C GLU A 69 8.41 -5.47 39.90
N LEU A 70 7.43 -6.32 40.20
CA LEU A 70 6.72 -7.12 39.20
C LEU A 70 5.80 -6.28 38.33
N VAL A 71 5.06 -5.31 38.92
CA VAL A 71 4.01 -4.58 38.19
C VAL A 71 4.46 -3.26 37.61
N THR A 72 5.59 -2.68 38.07
CA THR A 72 6.14 -1.42 37.53
C THR A 72 6.81 -1.68 36.20
N VAL A 73 6.63 -0.77 35.26
CA VAL A 73 7.27 -0.82 33.93
C VAL A 73 8.67 -0.21 33.95
N ASP A 74 9.03 0.48 35.06
CA ASP A 74 10.33 1.12 35.24
C ASP A 74 11.46 0.09 35.42
N GLY A 75 12.32 0.05 34.41
CA GLY A 75 13.32 -0.97 34.22
C GLY A 75 14.56 -0.82 35.08
N GLN A 76 15.05 -1.91 35.60
CA GLN A 76 16.49 -2.12 35.79
C GLN A 76 17.01 -3.12 34.75
N ASP A 77 17.96 -2.62 34.00
CA ASP A 77 19.11 -3.21 33.36
C ASP A 77 19.03 -4.07 32.09
N ASN A 78 17.96 -4.78 31.73
CA ASN A 78 17.96 -5.54 30.45
C ASN A 78 16.64 -5.50 29.67
N LEU A 79 15.63 -4.79 30.16
CA LEU A 79 14.32 -4.66 29.52
C LEU A 79 14.17 -3.35 28.73
N ASN A 80 15.02 -2.37 28.94
CA ASN A 80 14.96 -1.06 28.30
C ASN A 80 14.88 -1.11 26.77
N PRO A 81 15.64 -1.95 26.04
CA PRO A 81 15.55 -1.97 24.59
C PRO A 81 14.24 -2.57 24.06
N LEU A 82 13.62 -3.48 24.85
CA LEU A 82 12.35 -4.09 24.50
C LEU A 82 11.18 -3.18 24.89
N ALA A 83 11.25 -2.53 26.05
CA ALA A 83 10.27 -1.55 26.48
C ALA A 83 10.25 -0.36 25.51
N GLU A 84 11.39 0.20 25.16
CA GLU A 84 11.52 1.26 24.16
C GLU A 84 11.01 0.82 22.77
N SER A 85 11.24 -0.43 22.40
CA SER A 85 10.73 -0.97 21.13
C SER A 85 9.23 -1.17 21.15
N LEU A 86 8.66 -1.61 22.27
CA LEU A 86 7.21 -1.78 22.47
C LEU A 86 6.50 -0.43 22.60
N GLU A 87 7.16 0.59 23.13
CA GLU A 87 6.67 1.96 23.19
C GLU A 87 6.80 2.66 21.83
N SER A 88 7.66 2.14 20.95
CA SER A 88 7.78 2.68 19.59
C SER A 88 6.47 2.46 18.84
N GLY A 89 5.96 3.50 18.17
CA GLY A 89 4.76 3.41 17.33
C GLY A 89 4.84 2.30 16.26
N PHE A 90 6.04 1.78 15.99
CA PHE A 90 6.30 0.66 15.11
C PHE A 90 5.58 -0.63 15.54
N PHE A 91 5.70 -1.04 16.80
CA PHE A 91 5.06 -2.27 17.28
C PHE A 91 3.58 -2.09 17.57
N GLN A 92 3.15 -0.89 17.96
CA GLN A 92 1.74 -0.61 18.23
C GLN A 92 0.90 -0.62 16.95
N GLU A 93 1.47 -0.18 15.84
CA GLU A 93 0.78 -0.05 14.55
C GLU A 93 1.02 -1.22 13.60
N PHE A 94 1.91 -2.19 13.94
CA PHE A 94 2.16 -3.33 13.06
C PHE A 94 0.99 -4.32 13.10
N PRO A 95 0.42 -4.66 11.95
CA PRO A 95 -0.77 -5.51 11.88
C PRO A 95 -0.42 -7.01 11.96
N PHE A 96 0.09 -7.47 13.09
CA PHE A 96 0.54 -8.86 13.29
C PHE A 96 -0.45 -9.92 12.83
N GLN A 97 -1.73 -9.72 13.12
CA GLN A 97 -2.79 -10.68 12.78
C GLN A 97 -2.94 -10.89 11.26
N LEU A 98 -2.73 -9.85 10.45
CA LEU A 98 -2.80 -9.95 8.99
C LEU A 98 -1.66 -10.77 8.38
N PHE A 99 -0.55 -10.91 9.12
CA PHE A 99 0.58 -11.75 8.73
C PHE A 99 0.53 -13.14 9.35
N GLY A 100 -0.60 -13.50 10.01
CA GLY A 100 -0.74 -14.76 10.72
C GLY A 100 0.14 -14.85 11.98
N LEU A 101 0.69 -13.73 12.44
CA LEU A 101 1.50 -13.63 13.63
C LEU A 101 0.63 -13.16 14.79
N GLN A 102 0.77 -13.84 15.94
CA GLN A 102 0.30 -13.28 17.20
C GLN A 102 1.44 -12.48 17.84
N ALA A 103 1.10 -11.43 18.57
CA ALA A 103 2.11 -10.70 19.35
C ALA A 103 2.94 -11.66 20.24
N ALA A 104 2.31 -12.75 20.74
CA ALA A 104 2.96 -13.82 21.47
C ALA A 104 4.07 -14.56 20.70
N ASP A 105 4.00 -14.64 19.37
CA ASP A 105 5.01 -15.34 18.56
C ASP A 105 6.30 -14.53 18.49
N LEU A 106 6.19 -13.22 18.35
CA LEU A 106 7.33 -12.31 18.45
C LEU A 106 7.96 -12.32 19.83
N PHE A 107 7.13 -12.32 20.87
CA PHE A 107 7.63 -12.44 22.24
C PHE A 107 8.33 -13.77 22.49
N SER A 108 7.89 -14.85 21.87
CA SER A 108 8.60 -16.12 21.95
C SER A 108 10.01 -16.02 21.35
N LEU A 109 10.16 -15.36 20.19
CA LEU A 109 11.46 -15.08 19.58
C LEU A 109 12.33 -14.17 20.46
N LEU A 110 11.74 -13.11 21.01
CA LEU A 110 12.41 -12.17 21.92
C LEU A 110 12.85 -12.82 23.24
N THR A 111 12.08 -13.76 23.76
CA THR A 111 12.38 -14.45 25.03
C THR A 111 13.38 -15.60 24.86
N THR A 112 13.53 -16.15 23.66
CA THR A 112 14.50 -17.22 23.41
C THR A 112 15.92 -16.70 23.31
N SER A 113 16.12 -15.48 22.85
CA SER A 113 17.46 -14.82 22.75
C SER A 113 17.28 -13.29 22.85
N PRO A 114 16.96 -12.76 24.05
CA PRO A 114 16.58 -11.36 24.23
C PRO A 114 17.67 -10.38 23.74
N ASP A 115 18.93 -10.65 24.03
CA ASP A 115 20.05 -9.78 23.61
C ASP A 115 20.19 -9.71 22.09
N LYS A 116 20.04 -10.84 21.40
CA LYS A 116 20.16 -10.91 19.94
C LYS A 116 18.96 -10.28 19.24
N ALA A 117 17.78 -10.54 19.75
CA ALA A 117 16.56 -9.95 19.23
C ALA A 117 16.50 -8.45 19.50
N GLY A 118 16.90 -8.01 20.69
CA GLY A 118 17.04 -6.59 21.04
C GLY A 118 18.06 -5.87 20.13
N ALA A 119 19.21 -6.49 19.86
CA ALA A 119 20.20 -5.94 18.94
C ALA A 119 19.65 -5.80 17.51
N LEU A 120 18.93 -6.80 17.02
CA LEU A 120 18.32 -6.77 15.68
C LEU A 120 17.28 -5.63 15.57
N ILE A 121 16.38 -5.52 16.56
CA ILE A 121 15.37 -4.47 16.60
C ILE A 121 16.02 -3.09 16.66
N ARG A 122 17.01 -2.92 17.52
CA ARG A 122 17.76 -1.66 17.63
C ARG A 122 18.42 -1.28 16.33
N THR A 123 19.01 -2.24 15.60
CA THR A 123 19.57 -2.02 14.27
C THR A 123 18.51 -1.52 13.28
N PHE A 124 17.30 -2.10 13.28
CA PHE A 124 16.21 -1.61 12.43
C PHE A 124 15.74 -0.21 12.81
N LEU A 125 15.69 0.11 14.12
CA LEU A 125 15.32 1.45 14.58
C LEU A 125 16.39 2.49 14.19
N GLU A 126 17.67 2.16 14.34
CA GLU A 126 18.78 3.01 13.90
C GLU A 126 18.76 3.26 12.39
N ILE A 127 18.54 2.21 11.58
CA ILE A 127 18.37 2.37 10.14
C ILE A 127 17.16 3.29 9.85
N GLY A 128 16.04 3.09 10.54
CA GLY A 128 14.87 3.94 10.40
C GLY A 128 15.18 5.41 10.72
N GLN A 129 15.94 5.69 11.77
CA GLN A 129 16.35 7.05 12.15
C GLN A 129 17.36 7.66 11.17
N MET A 130 18.34 6.88 10.72
CA MET A 130 19.33 7.35 9.75
C MET A 130 18.71 7.79 8.41
N TYR A 131 17.62 7.19 8.00
CA TYR A 131 16.93 7.48 6.74
C TYR A 131 15.66 8.31 6.92
N ASP A 132 15.42 8.91 8.09
CA ASP A 132 14.18 9.68 8.41
C ASP A 132 12.90 8.92 8.02
N VAL A 133 12.87 7.62 8.34
CA VAL A 133 11.70 6.77 8.05
C VAL A 133 10.58 7.10 9.02
N ARG A 134 9.53 7.73 8.52
CA ARG A 134 8.34 8.04 9.31
C ARG A 134 7.45 6.82 9.45
N VAL A 135 6.56 6.85 10.44
CA VAL A 135 5.56 5.79 10.69
C VAL A 135 4.74 5.50 9.43
N GLU A 136 4.41 6.52 8.64
CA GLU A 136 3.67 6.37 7.40
C GLU A 136 4.42 5.50 6.36
N HIS A 137 5.74 5.66 6.24
CA HIS A 137 6.55 4.85 5.32
C HIS A 137 6.52 3.37 5.71
N PHE A 138 6.51 3.11 7.02
CA PHE A 138 6.38 1.78 7.57
C PHE A 138 5.01 1.16 7.28
N LEU A 139 3.93 1.90 7.51
CA LEU A 139 2.56 1.44 7.24
C LEU A 139 2.37 1.12 5.75
N PHE A 140 2.92 1.93 4.86
CA PHE A 140 2.92 1.63 3.42
C PHE A 140 3.80 0.44 3.06
N ALA A 141 4.91 0.20 3.78
CA ALA A 141 5.73 -0.99 3.58
C ALA A 141 5.00 -2.26 4.02
N ALA A 142 4.30 -2.21 5.14
CA ALA A 142 3.42 -3.30 5.61
C ALA A 142 2.30 -3.59 4.61
N LEU A 143 1.66 -2.56 4.05
CA LEU A 143 0.66 -2.75 2.99
C LEU A 143 1.27 -3.45 1.76
N ARG A 144 2.47 -3.05 1.32
CA ARG A 144 3.15 -3.69 0.18
C ARG A 144 3.48 -5.16 0.47
N ALA A 145 3.92 -5.48 1.69
CA ALA A 145 4.15 -6.85 2.10
C ALA A 145 2.85 -7.68 2.07
N TYR A 146 1.74 -7.12 2.57
CA TYR A 146 0.42 -7.72 2.50
C TYR A 146 -0.04 -7.94 1.05
N GLN A 147 0.10 -6.95 0.17
CA GLN A 147 -0.20 -7.09 -1.26
C GLN A 147 0.63 -8.20 -1.90
N LYS A 148 1.93 -8.29 -1.57
CA LYS A 148 2.83 -9.32 -2.09
C LYS A 148 2.43 -10.73 -1.65
N MET A 149 2.02 -10.92 -0.39
CA MET A 149 1.53 -12.21 0.12
C MET A 149 0.30 -12.71 -0.66
N HIS A 150 -0.54 -11.81 -1.14
CA HIS A 150 -1.74 -12.11 -1.92
C HIS A 150 -1.55 -11.96 -3.43
N ASN A 151 -0.31 -11.83 -3.93
CA ASN A 151 -0.02 -11.55 -5.35
C ASN A 151 -0.80 -10.35 -5.90
N ASN A 152 -1.12 -9.38 -5.03
CA ASN A 152 -1.92 -8.19 -5.32
C ASN A 152 -3.32 -8.47 -5.89
N TYR A 153 -3.87 -9.66 -5.66
CA TYR A 153 -5.19 -10.09 -6.13
C TYR A 153 -6.09 -10.49 -4.95
N PHE A 154 -7.33 -9.98 -4.95
CA PHE A 154 -8.29 -10.17 -3.87
C PHE A 154 -9.65 -10.58 -4.45
N GLU A 155 -9.90 -11.88 -4.48
CA GLU A 155 -11.13 -12.45 -5.05
C GLU A 155 -12.39 -11.98 -4.32
N ASP A 156 -12.32 -11.79 -3.00
CA ASP A 156 -13.43 -11.27 -2.20
C ASP A 156 -13.88 -9.87 -2.66
N LEU A 157 -12.94 -9.01 -3.05
CA LEU A 157 -13.22 -7.67 -3.56
C LEU A 157 -13.71 -7.68 -5.02
N GLU A 158 -13.22 -8.64 -5.84
CA GLU A 158 -13.73 -8.86 -7.19
C GLU A 158 -15.20 -9.29 -7.14
N LEU A 159 -15.49 -10.33 -6.35
CA LEU A 159 -16.85 -10.85 -6.18
C LEU A 159 -17.78 -9.81 -5.55
N ALA A 160 -17.33 -9.00 -4.62
CA ALA A 160 -18.13 -7.92 -4.05
C ALA A 160 -18.52 -6.88 -5.11
N ALA A 161 -17.59 -6.53 -6.01
CA ALA A 161 -17.88 -5.60 -7.11
C ALA A 161 -18.85 -6.22 -8.15
N GLU A 162 -18.66 -7.48 -8.51
CA GLU A 162 -19.55 -8.21 -9.43
C GLU A 162 -20.95 -8.38 -8.83
N SER A 163 -21.06 -8.82 -7.58
CA SER A 163 -22.34 -8.95 -6.88
C SER A 163 -23.11 -7.63 -6.78
N PHE A 164 -22.38 -6.51 -6.60
CA PHE A 164 -23.02 -5.20 -6.64
C PHE A 164 -23.62 -4.89 -8.02
N LEU A 165 -22.90 -5.19 -9.11
CA LEU A 165 -23.36 -4.95 -10.47
C LEU A 165 -24.56 -5.84 -10.86
N GLU A 166 -24.62 -7.05 -10.31
CA GLU A 166 -25.72 -8.00 -10.53
C GLU A 166 -26.95 -7.74 -9.65
N SER A 167 -26.81 -6.87 -8.64
CA SER A 167 -27.88 -6.59 -7.71
C SER A 167 -29.05 -5.84 -8.35
N ASP A 168 -30.27 -6.12 -7.89
CA ASP A 168 -31.50 -5.42 -8.29
C ASP A 168 -31.40 -3.90 -8.02
N ILE A 169 -30.69 -3.52 -6.98
CA ILE A 169 -30.50 -2.12 -6.61
C ILE A 169 -29.70 -1.37 -7.68
N TRP A 170 -28.69 -2.01 -8.28
CA TRP A 170 -27.97 -1.43 -9.40
C TRP A 170 -28.79 -1.48 -10.70
N GLY A 171 -29.51 -2.57 -10.93
CA GLY A 171 -30.46 -2.73 -12.03
C GLY A 171 -29.80 -2.70 -13.41
N GLY A 172 -28.62 -3.26 -13.57
CA GLY A 172 -27.93 -3.42 -14.85
C GLY A 172 -27.51 -2.13 -15.54
N LYS A 173 -27.46 -0.99 -14.83
CA LYS A 173 -27.09 0.31 -15.40
C LYS A 173 -25.63 0.33 -15.83
N PRO A 174 -25.26 1.10 -16.86
CA PRO A 174 -23.85 1.35 -17.19
C PRO A 174 -23.09 1.92 -16.00
N VAL A 175 -21.87 1.41 -15.78
CA VAL A 175 -20.99 1.90 -14.72
C VAL A 175 -20.29 3.16 -15.22
N ASN A 176 -20.79 4.32 -14.81
CA ASN A 176 -20.23 5.62 -15.15
C ASN A 176 -20.47 6.64 -14.01
N GLU A 177 -19.87 7.79 -14.12
CA GLU A 177 -19.97 8.88 -13.14
C GLU A 177 -21.42 9.19 -12.77
N ILE A 178 -22.30 9.35 -13.77
CA ILE A 178 -23.68 9.79 -13.58
C ILE A 178 -24.49 8.78 -12.76
N ASN A 179 -24.38 7.50 -13.11
CA ASN A 179 -25.15 6.45 -12.45
C ASN A 179 -24.61 6.13 -11.05
N LEU A 180 -23.28 6.17 -10.85
CA LEU A 180 -22.67 5.99 -9.52
C LEU A 180 -23.01 7.16 -8.60
N ARG A 181 -22.98 8.40 -9.10
CA ARG A 181 -23.42 9.58 -8.36
C ARG A 181 -24.87 9.42 -7.91
N ARG A 182 -25.76 9.10 -8.84
CA ARG A 182 -27.19 8.93 -8.54
C ARG A 182 -27.42 7.83 -7.49
N TYR A 183 -26.67 6.74 -7.58
CA TYR A 183 -26.73 5.69 -6.55
C TYR A 183 -26.38 6.21 -5.16
N LEU A 184 -25.30 6.98 -5.03
CA LEU A 184 -24.88 7.55 -3.75
C LEU A 184 -25.92 8.56 -3.22
N GLU A 185 -26.46 9.42 -4.08
CA GLU A 185 -27.46 10.43 -3.69
C GLU A 185 -28.77 9.75 -3.22
N VAL A 186 -29.27 8.76 -3.95
CA VAL A 186 -30.54 8.09 -3.65
C VAL A 186 -30.41 7.06 -2.54
N ASN A 187 -29.54 6.07 -2.71
CA ASN A 187 -29.39 4.95 -1.79
C ASN A 187 -28.46 5.26 -0.61
N GLY A 188 -27.45 6.11 -0.84
CA GLY A 188 -26.50 6.56 0.16
C GLY A 188 -26.90 7.79 0.93
N ARG A 189 -27.88 8.54 0.46
CA ARG A 189 -28.30 9.87 0.98
C ARG A 189 -27.15 10.89 1.01
N TYR A 190 -26.16 10.75 0.09
CA TYR A 190 -25.06 11.70 -0.02
C TYR A 190 -25.54 13.05 -0.54
N ILE A 191 -24.91 14.11 -0.04
CA ILE A 191 -24.94 15.44 -0.63
C ILE A 191 -23.60 15.63 -1.35
N ILE A 192 -23.62 15.73 -2.67
CA ILE A 192 -22.42 15.85 -3.50
C ILE A 192 -22.31 17.28 -4.00
N ASP A 193 -21.19 17.95 -3.65
CA ASP A 193 -20.92 19.34 -3.99
C ASP A 193 -19.63 19.44 -4.81
N GLU A 194 -19.69 20.03 -5.98
CA GLU A 194 -18.55 20.24 -6.88
C GLU A 194 -18.12 21.72 -6.96
N THR A 195 -18.71 22.60 -6.18
CA THR A 195 -18.47 24.05 -6.29
C THR A 195 -17.36 24.53 -5.39
N LEU A 196 -17.19 23.93 -4.20
CA LEU A 196 -16.35 24.46 -3.14
C LEU A 196 -14.85 24.29 -3.40
N LEU A 197 -14.40 23.07 -3.77
CA LEU A 197 -12.97 22.72 -3.72
C LEU A 197 -12.13 23.44 -4.78
N ALA A 198 -12.61 23.53 -6.01
CA ALA A 198 -11.80 24.01 -7.14
C ALA A 198 -11.34 25.46 -7.01
N ASP A 199 -12.15 26.27 -6.35
CA ASP A 199 -11.93 27.69 -6.21
C ASP A 199 -11.48 28.10 -4.78
N HIS A 200 -11.32 27.12 -3.88
CA HIS A 200 -10.88 27.38 -2.51
C HIS A 200 -9.35 27.60 -2.45
N PRO A 201 -8.86 28.65 -1.78
CA PRO A 201 -7.45 29.06 -1.80
C PRO A 201 -6.47 27.93 -1.36
N THR A 202 -6.86 27.09 -0.40
CA THR A 202 -6.00 26.05 0.17
C THR A 202 -6.45 24.63 -0.19
N LEU A 203 -7.69 24.43 -0.68
CA LEU A 203 -8.23 23.10 -0.95
C LEU A 203 -8.29 22.73 -2.44
N HIS A 204 -7.92 23.65 -3.34
CA HIS A 204 -8.00 23.47 -4.80
C HIS A 204 -7.18 22.26 -5.32
N SER A 205 -6.15 21.83 -4.58
CA SER A 205 -5.33 20.65 -4.91
C SER A 205 -5.99 19.32 -4.50
N PHE A 206 -7.01 19.35 -3.63
CA PHE A 206 -7.69 18.13 -3.21
C PHE A 206 -8.66 17.65 -4.29
N ARG A 207 -8.71 16.34 -4.47
CA ARG A 207 -9.67 15.69 -5.37
C ARG A 207 -11.04 15.59 -4.74
N SER A 208 -11.10 15.19 -3.48
CA SER A 208 -12.33 15.08 -2.70
C SER A 208 -12.09 15.28 -1.21
N VAL A 209 -13.14 15.71 -0.52
CA VAL A 209 -13.22 15.79 0.94
C VAL A 209 -14.54 15.17 1.38
N PHE A 210 -14.49 14.26 2.33
CA PHE A 210 -15.67 13.59 2.89
C PHE A 210 -15.95 14.09 4.30
N ILE A 211 -17.21 14.40 4.58
CA ILE A 211 -17.70 14.76 5.91
C ILE A 211 -18.79 13.78 6.32
N PRO A 212 -18.57 13.01 7.42
CA PRO A 212 -19.55 12.04 7.90
C PRO A 212 -20.79 12.74 8.48
N GLY A 213 -21.91 12.00 8.58
CA GLY A 213 -23.15 12.47 9.17
C GLY A 213 -24.36 11.66 8.73
N LYS A 214 -25.55 11.99 9.25
CA LYS A 214 -26.82 11.34 8.84
C LYS A 214 -27.10 11.50 7.35
N ARG A 215 -26.62 12.59 6.75
CA ARG A 215 -26.55 12.86 5.32
C ARG A 215 -25.09 13.18 4.99
N PRO A 216 -24.28 12.18 4.58
CA PRO A 216 -22.87 12.38 4.31
C PRO A 216 -22.65 13.42 3.21
N ARG A 217 -21.62 14.24 3.37
CA ARG A 217 -21.26 15.24 2.35
C ARG A 217 -19.97 14.84 1.67
N LEU A 218 -20.00 14.86 0.34
CA LEU A 218 -18.82 14.60 -0.49
C LEU A 218 -18.55 15.81 -1.36
N PHE A 219 -17.48 16.53 -1.02
CA PHE A 219 -17.00 17.63 -1.85
C PHE A 219 -16.06 17.08 -2.90
N LEU A 220 -16.28 17.44 -4.16
CA LEU A 220 -15.46 17.02 -5.30
C LEU A 220 -14.85 18.23 -6.00
N ASN A 221 -13.68 18.05 -6.55
CA ASN A 221 -13.10 19.07 -7.42
C ASN A 221 -13.74 18.98 -8.81
N LYS A 222 -14.38 20.07 -9.26
CA LYS A 222 -15.06 20.13 -10.57
C LYS A 222 -14.13 19.88 -11.77
N ARG A 223 -12.80 20.08 -11.59
CA ARG A 223 -11.80 19.89 -12.64
C ARG A 223 -11.44 18.42 -12.89
N LEU A 224 -11.96 17.48 -12.09
CA LEU A 224 -11.71 16.05 -12.28
C LEU A 224 -12.40 15.54 -13.54
N LEU A 225 -11.74 14.57 -14.22
CA LEU A 225 -12.36 13.83 -15.32
C LEU A 225 -13.53 12.98 -14.82
N PRO A 226 -14.52 12.68 -15.68
CA PRO A 226 -15.63 11.78 -15.32
C PRO A 226 -15.15 10.46 -14.73
N SER A 227 -14.14 9.81 -15.33
CA SER A 227 -13.55 8.56 -14.81
C SER A 227 -12.91 8.72 -13.43
N GLN A 228 -12.32 9.87 -13.12
CA GLN A 228 -11.76 10.14 -11.79
C GLN A 228 -12.85 10.34 -10.74
N LYS A 229 -13.94 11.02 -11.10
CA LYS A 229 -15.12 11.17 -10.24
C LYS A 229 -15.79 9.80 -10.01
N ALA A 230 -15.97 9.02 -11.07
CA ALA A 230 -16.48 7.66 -11.00
C ALA A 230 -15.65 6.78 -10.04
N PHE A 231 -14.32 6.92 -10.07
CA PHE A 231 -13.44 6.20 -9.14
C PHE A 231 -13.67 6.61 -7.68
N ILE A 232 -13.86 7.89 -7.41
CA ILE A 232 -14.18 8.38 -6.05
C ILE A 232 -15.55 7.83 -5.62
N PHE A 233 -16.55 7.86 -6.49
CA PHE A 233 -17.86 7.29 -6.18
C PHE A 233 -17.80 5.79 -5.95
N GLY A 234 -17.02 5.06 -6.75
CA GLY A 234 -16.77 3.63 -6.55
C GLY A 234 -16.15 3.34 -5.17
N LYS A 235 -15.21 4.18 -4.71
CA LYS A 235 -14.65 4.07 -3.36
C LYS A 235 -15.69 4.30 -2.27
N GLU A 236 -16.55 5.30 -2.42
CA GLU A 236 -17.63 5.57 -1.47
C GLU A 236 -18.63 4.40 -1.39
N ILE A 237 -18.98 3.81 -2.55
CA ILE A 237 -19.81 2.61 -2.61
C ILE A 237 -19.11 1.44 -1.92
N GLY A 238 -17.84 1.20 -2.23
CA GLY A 238 -17.04 0.15 -1.59
C GLY A 238 -16.93 0.32 -0.09
N THR A 239 -16.74 1.55 0.40
CA THR A 239 -16.71 1.86 1.83
C THR A 239 -17.99 1.38 2.53
N ARG A 240 -19.15 1.61 1.92
CA ARG A 240 -20.44 1.20 2.46
C ARG A 240 -20.67 -0.31 2.40
N LEU A 241 -20.41 -0.91 1.23
CA LEU A 241 -20.65 -2.34 1.01
C LEU A 241 -19.70 -3.23 1.83
N LEU A 242 -18.47 -2.80 2.05
CA LEU A 242 -17.50 -3.51 2.86
C LEU A 242 -17.60 -3.20 4.37
N GLY A 243 -18.55 -2.36 4.79
CA GLY A 243 -18.77 -2.01 6.19
C GLY A 243 -17.57 -1.27 6.81
N ILE A 244 -16.87 -0.44 6.05
CA ILE A 244 -15.64 0.23 6.51
C ILE A 244 -15.99 1.48 7.30
N GLU A 245 -15.60 1.52 8.57
CA GLU A 245 -15.77 2.66 9.46
C GLU A 245 -14.52 3.55 9.52
N THR A 246 -13.35 2.92 9.67
CA THR A 246 -12.06 3.63 9.74
C THR A 246 -11.58 4.01 8.35
N ARG A 247 -11.63 5.30 8.01
CA ARG A 247 -11.30 5.82 6.68
C ARG A 247 -10.63 7.19 6.72
N ALA A 248 -9.86 7.51 5.68
CA ALA A 248 -9.37 8.86 5.47
C ALA A 248 -10.51 9.79 4.99
N THR A 249 -10.54 11.01 5.48
CA THR A 249 -11.53 12.03 5.11
C THR A 249 -11.17 12.80 3.84
N THR A 250 -9.90 12.77 3.43
CA THR A 250 -9.40 13.48 2.26
C THR A 250 -8.78 12.53 1.23
N SER A 251 -8.89 12.88 -0.06
CA SER A 251 -8.32 12.08 -1.16
C SER A 251 -6.80 12.25 -1.33
N SER A 252 -6.23 13.33 -0.83
CA SER A 252 -4.80 13.46 -0.56
C SER A 252 -4.63 13.27 0.93
N TRP A 253 -3.77 12.33 1.33
CA TRP A 253 -3.54 12.06 2.74
C TRP A 253 -2.82 13.26 3.36
N ILE A 254 -3.45 13.90 4.34
CA ILE A 254 -2.81 14.92 5.15
C ILE A 254 -1.97 14.22 6.23
N LYS A 255 -2.51 13.13 6.80
CA LYS A 255 -1.88 12.34 7.84
C LYS A 255 -2.38 10.90 7.77
N VAL A 256 -1.50 9.95 7.95
CA VAL A 256 -1.83 8.53 8.13
C VAL A 256 -1.84 8.25 9.64
N GLU A 257 -2.96 7.80 10.16
CA GLU A 257 -3.14 7.61 11.60
C GLU A 257 -2.98 6.15 12.04
N SER A 258 -3.32 5.19 11.15
CA SER A 258 -3.23 3.77 11.46
C SER A 258 -3.04 2.90 10.22
N PHE A 259 -2.59 1.66 10.42
CA PHE A 259 -2.54 0.67 9.35
C PHE A 259 -3.92 0.32 8.82
N GLU A 260 -4.92 0.27 9.67
CA GLU A 260 -6.31 0.00 9.28
C GLU A 260 -6.81 1.03 8.26
N GLN A 261 -6.51 2.32 8.46
CA GLN A 261 -6.82 3.36 7.49
C GLN A 261 -6.17 3.07 6.13
N VAL A 262 -4.88 2.68 6.13
CA VAL A 262 -4.12 2.38 4.91
C VAL A 262 -4.74 1.20 4.17
N LEU A 263 -5.01 0.11 4.90
CA LEU A 263 -5.62 -1.10 4.35
C LEU A 263 -7.02 -0.82 3.80
N ASN A 264 -7.85 -0.11 4.54
CA ASN A 264 -9.21 0.22 4.14
C ASN A 264 -9.26 1.14 2.91
N ASN A 265 -8.34 2.10 2.83
CA ASN A 265 -8.18 2.90 1.62
C ASN A 265 -7.73 2.06 0.41
N TYR A 266 -6.86 1.08 0.62
CA TYR A 266 -6.46 0.13 -0.41
C TYR A 266 -7.64 -0.73 -0.85
N ARG A 267 -8.38 -1.36 0.08
CA ARG A 267 -9.53 -2.22 -0.22
C ARG A 267 -10.62 -1.48 -0.99
N THR A 268 -10.96 -0.26 -0.58
CA THR A 268 -11.95 0.56 -1.30
C THR A 268 -11.44 1.00 -2.68
N SER A 269 -10.15 1.27 -2.83
CA SER A 269 -9.54 1.60 -4.12
C SER A 269 -9.49 0.40 -5.06
N TYR A 270 -9.22 -0.79 -4.52
CA TYR A 270 -9.28 -2.05 -5.26
C TYR A 270 -10.70 -2.32 -5.77
N PHE A 271 -11.68 -2.27 -4.85
CA PHE A 271 -13.09 -2.42 -5.18
C PHE A 271 -13.54 -1.44 -6.29
N ALA A 272 -13.20 -0.16 -6.17
CA ALA A 272 -13.52 0.83 -7.19
C ALA A 272 -12.88 0.49 -8.55
N GLY A 273 -11.64 -0.01 -8.56
CA GLY A 273 -10.98 -0.50 -9.76
C GLY A 273 -11.70 -1.69 -10.39
N ALA A 274 -12.09 -2.68 -9.59
CA ALA A 274 -12.84 -3.86 -10.03
C ALA A 274 -14.22 -3.48 -10.57
N LEU A 275 -14.92 -2.56 -9.89
CA LEU A 275 -16.23 -2.06 -10.28
C LEU A 275 -16.21 -1.34 -11.65
N LEU A 276 -15.25 -0.45 -11.84
CA LEU A 276 -15.17 0.38 -13.05
C LEU A 276 -14.55 -0.36 -14.23
N ILE A 277 -13.59 -1.21 -13.96
CA ILE A 277 -12.75 -1.88 -14.96
C ILE A 277 -12.85 -3.39 -14.72
N GLY A 278 -13.95 -3.99 -15.13
CA GLY A 278 -14.25 -5.40 -14.92
C GLY A 278 -13.18 -6.33 -15.49
N ARG A 279 -12.81 -7.36 -14.72
CA ARG A 279 -11.70 -8.29 -15.03
C ARG A 279 -11.84 -8.95 -16.41
N THR A 280 -13.01 -9.39 -16.80
CA THR A 280 -13.24 -10.07 -18.09
C THR A 280 -12.85 -9.22 -19.29
N LYS A 281 -13.22 -7.93 -19.29
CA LYS A 281 -12.90 -7.01 -20.39
C LYS A 281 -11.39 -6.72 -20.46
N VAL A 282 -10.75 -6.52 -19.33
CA VAL A 282 -9.29 -6.26 -19.26
C VAL A 282 -8.51 -7.48 -19.73
N VAL A 283 -8.83 -8.66 -19.20
CA VAL A 283 -8.14 -9.91 -19.54
C VAL A 283 -8.32 -10.23 -21.02
N GLY A 284 -9.54 -10.10 -21.56
CA GLY A 284 -9.79 -10.33 -22.98
C GLY A 284 -9.01 -9.37 -23.88
N GLY A 285 -9.04 -8.07 -23.59
CA GLY A 285 -8.32 -7.06 -24.35
C GLY A 285 -6.78 -7.22 -24.27
N LEU A 286 -6.25 -7.49 -23.08
CA LEU A 286 -4.81 -7.73 -22.90
C LEU A 286 -4.37 -9.03 -23.60
N SER A 287 -5.17 -10.10 -23.53
CA SER A 287 -4.85 -11.35 -24.25
C SER A 287 -4.73 -11.14 -25.75
N GLN A 288 -5.61 -10.32 -26.34
CA GLN A 288 -5.52 -9.97 -27.75
C GLN A 288 -4.23 -9.18 -28.08
N LEU A 289 -3.91 -8.17 -27.25
CA LEU A 289 -2.69 -7.36 -27.44
C LEU A 289 -1.42 -8.19 -27.23
N PHE A 290 -1.36 -9.00 -26.17
CA PHE A 290 -0.17 -9.80 -25.84
C PHE A 290 0.11 -10.91 -26.87
N ASN A 291 -0.90 -11.35 -27.60
CA ASN A 291 -0.75 -12.31 -28.71
C ASN A 291 -0.23 -11.69 -30.01
N GLN A 292 -0.12 -10.38 -30.13
CA GLN A 292 0.46 -9.72 -31.31
C GLN A 292 1.97 -9.97 -31.39
N LYS A 293 2.52 -9.96 -32.58
CA LYS A 293 3.96 -10.16 -32.83
C LYS A 293 4.77 -8.86 -32.65
N THR A 294 4.12 -7.73 -32.74
CA THR A 294 4.72 -6.40 -32.67
C THR A 294 3.98 -5.55 -31.65
N TRP A 295 4.70 -4.64 -31.00
CA TRP A 295 4.11 -3.68 -30.09
C TRP A 295 3.15 -2.72 -30.82
N ASP A 296 1.92 -2.63 -30.32
CA ASP A 296 0.88 -1.73 -30.85
C ASP A 296 0.48 -0.68 -29.78
N PRO A 297 1.12 0.49 -29.79
CA PRO A 297 0.79 1.55 -28.83
C PRO A 297 -0.62 2.12 -29.05
N VAL A 298 -1.13 2.11 -30.28
CA VAL A 298 -2.47 2.61 -30.61
C VAL A 298 -3.54 1.67 -30.05
N GLY A 299 -3.37 0.36 -30.27
CA GLY A 299 -4.27 -0.66 -29.72
C GLY A 299 -4.24 -0.66 -28.18
N PHE A 300 -3.06 -0.48 -27.57
CA PHE A 300 -2.93 -0.39 -26.10
C PHE A 300 -3.68 0.82 -25.54
N LEU A 301 -3.52 2.01 -26.12
CA LEU A 301 -4.27 3.20 -25.75
C LEU A 301 -5.76 3.07 -26.08
N GLY A 302 -6.09 2.39 -27.17
CA GLY A 302 -7.47 2.06 -27.55
C GLY A 302 -8.18 1.22 -26.50
N LEU A 303 -7.51 0.18 -25.99
CA LEU A 303 -8.03 -0.64 -24.88
C LEU A 303 -8.26 0.21 -23.64
N MET A 304 -7.28 1.00 -23.22
CA MET A 304 -7.38 1.90 -22.06
C MET A 304 -8.58 2.85 -22.19
N LYS A 305 -8.77 3.43 -23.39
CA LYS A 305 -9.89 4.34 -23.68
C LYS A 305 -11.24 3.61 -23.67
N SER A 306 -11.32 2.40 -24.22
CA SER A 306 -12.56 1.60 -24.23
C SER A 306 -13.06 1.22 -22.83
N LEU A 307 -12.15 1.20 -21.86
CA LEU A 307 -12.43 0.95 -20.45
C LEU A 307 -12.72 2.23 -19.65
N ASP A 308 -12.81 3.39 -20.30
CA ASP A 308 -12.99 4.71 -19.68
C ASP A 308 -12.04 4.94 -18.49
N SER A 309 -10.79 4.51 -18.65
CA SER A 309 -9.82 4.50 -17.57
C SER A 309 -8.69 5.53 -17.76
N THR A 310 -8.17 6.04 -16.65
CA THR A 310 -6.93 6.80 -16.66
C THR A 310 -5.73 5.85 -16.73
N PRO A 311 -4.54 6.28 -17.21
CA PRO A 311 -3.35 5.42 -17.22
C PRO A 311 -3.04 4.80 -15.85
N GLU A 312 -3.23 5.56 -14.78
CA GLU A 312 -3.00 5.08 -13.42
C GLU A 312 -3.99 3.96 -13.03
N MET A 313 -5.29 4.16 -13.28
CA MET A 313 -6.32 3.14 -13.02
C MET A 313 -6.07 1.87 -13.85
N PHE A 314 -5.74 2.04 -15.12
CA PHE A 314 -5.49 0.93 -16.05
C PHE A 314 -4.28 0.08 -15.61
N PHE A 315 -3.16 0.72 -15.29
CA PHE A 315 -1.95 0.00 -14.88
C PHE A 315 -2.09 -0.67 -13.51
N TYR A 316 -2.79 -0.03 -12.56
CA TYR A 316 -3.12 -0.71 -11.30
C TYR A 316 -3.97 -1.95 -11.56
N ARG A 317 -4.94 -1.84 -12.46
CA ARG A 317 -5.82 -2.97 -12.79
C ARG A 317 -5.07 -4.10 -13.47
N ILE A 318 -4.16 -3.80 -14.39
CA ILE A 318 -3.27 -4.81 -14.98
C ILE A 318 -2.45 -5.50 -13.88
N GLY A 319 -1.81 -4.74 -13.00
CA GLY A 319 -1.01 -5.29 -11.90
C GLY A 319 -1.80 -6.17 -10.93
N GLN A 320 -3.09 -5.88 -10.70
CA GLN A 320 -3.98 -6.71 -9.89
C GLN A 320 -4.32 -8.04 -10.57
N LEU A 321 -4.50 -8.05 -11.89
CA LEU A 321 -4.90 -9.24 -12.65
C LEU A 321 -3.72 -10.07 -13.18
N ALA A 322 -2.51 -9.52 -13.16
CA ALA A 322 -1.33 -10.07 -13.80
C ALA A 322 -0.99 -11.50 -13.33
N HIS A 323 -1.04 -11.75 -12.02
CA HIS A 323 -0.73 -13.07 -11.47
C HIS A 323 -1.78 -14.11 -11.86
N ASN A 324 -3.04 -13.85 -11.55
CA ASN A 324 -4.11 -14.85 -11.66
C ASN A 324 -4.46 -15.23 -13.11
N TYR A 325 -4.31 -14.29 -14.04
CA TYR A 325 -4.75 -14.49 -15.42
C TYR A 325 -3.61 -14.68 -16.40
N PHE A 326 -2.42 -14.22 -16.05
CA PHE A 326 -1.24 -14.28 -16.94
C PHE A 326 -0.03 -14.96 -16.31
N GLY A 327 -0.10 -15.38 -15.03
CA GLY A 327 1.03 -16.01 -14.33
C GLY A 327 2.19 -15.06 -14.01
N LEU A 328 1.98 -13.74 -14.14
CA LEU A 328 3.01 -12.71 -13.91
C LEU A 328 3.00 -12.29 -12.45
N SER A 329 3.72 -13.01 -11.58
CA SER A 329 3.69 -12.86 -10.13
C SER A 329 4.44 -11.65 -9.58
N SER A 330 5.36 -11.11 -10.36
CA SER A 330 6.24 -10.02 -9.94
C SER A 330 6.07 -8.82 -10.85
N HIS A 331 5.82 -7.65 -10.28
CA HIS A 331 5.74 -6.42 -11.05
C HIS A 331 6.09 -5.21 -10.19
N TYR A 332 6.41 -4.11 -10.84
CA TYR A 332 6.47 -2.81 -10.19
C TYR A 332 5.61 -1.80 -10.93
N PHE A 333 5.06 -0.88 -10.18
CA PHE A 333 4.35 0.29 -10.68
C PHE A 333 5.07 1.55 -10.20
N MET A 334 5.21 2.53 -11.07
CA MET A 334 5.81 3.81 -10.74
C MET A 334 5.05 4.94 -11.42
N ARG A 335 4.84 6.03 -10.70
CA ARG A 335 4.30 7.25 -11.25
C ARG A 335 5.31 8.37 -11.10
N LEU A 336 5.72 8.89 -12.24
CA LEU A 336 6.57 10.05 -12.38
C LEU A 336 5.70 11.29 -12.55
N ALA A 337 6.12 12.41 -11.97
CA ALA A 337 5.50 13.71 -12.15
C ALA A 337 6.58 14.73 -12.53
N LYS A 338 6.32 15.50 -13.56
CA LYS A 338 7.12 16.66 -13.94
C LYS A 338 6.27 17.90 -13.78
N ARG A 339 6.70 18.80 -12.90
CA ARG A 339 6.08 20.10 -12.73
C ARG A 339 6.74 21.12 -13.66
N ASP A 340 5.93 21.98 -14.22
CA ASP A 340 6.41 23.02 -15.16
C ASP A 340 7.42 23.97 -14.50
N SER A 341 7.25 24.20 -13.18
CA SER A 341 8.13 25.06 -12.37
C SER A 341 9.43 24.41 -11.92
N GLU A 342 9.65 23.12 -12.21
CA GLU A 342 10.76 22.35 -11.66
C GLU A 342 11.55 21.65 -12.78
N ASP A 343 12.89 21.70 -12.68
CA ASP A 343 13.78 21.06 -13.67
C ASP A 343 13.98 19.56 -13.42
N PHE A 344 13.40 19.02 -12.36
CA PHE A 344 13.52 17.62 -12.02
C PHE A 344 12.18 16.88 -12.11
N ILE A 345 12.25 15.54 -12.21
CA ILE A 345 11.11 14.65 -12.26
C ILE A 345 11.03 13.88 -10.95
N ASP A 346 9.91 13.99 -10.28
CA ASP A 346 9.62 13.31 -9.03
C ASP A 346 9.03 11.92 -9.25
N VAL A 347 9.39 10.94 -8.39
CA VAL A 347 8.62 9.71 -8.22
C VAL A 347 7.51 9.96 -7.20
N SER A 348 6.34 10.33 -7.71
CA SER A 348 5.20 10.68 -6.87
C SER A 348 4.47 9.46 -6.27
N LYS A 349 4.70 8.25 -6.82
CA LYS A 349 4.12 7.00 -6.34
C LYS A 349 4.94 5.80 -6.81
N MET A 350 5.19 4.84 -5.92
CA MET A 350 5.89 3.61 -6.23
C MET A 350 5.29 2.43 -5.48
N LEU A 351 5.03 1.35 -6.21
CA LEU A 351 4.68 0.04 -5.69
C LEU A 351 5.66 -0.96 -6.30
N ASN A 352 6.49 -1.60 -5.49
CA ASN A 352 7.41 -2.64 -5.95
C ASN A 352 7.05 -3.97 -5.29
N LEU A 353 6.45 -4.86 -6.05
CA LEU A 353 6.15 -6.23 -5.66
C LEU A 353 7.13 -7.23 -6.29
N SER A 354 8.15 -6.72 -6.98
CA SER A 354 9.20 -7.51 -7.61
C SER A 354 10.50 -7.52 -6.79
N THR A 355 11.49 -8.25 -7.27
CA THR A 355 12.87 -8.23 -6.76
C THR A 355 13.76 -7.21 -7.49
N ILE A 356 13.19 -6.47 -8.44
CA ILE A 356 13.93 -5.47 -9.23
C ILE A 356 14.41 -4.37 -8.29
N PRO A 357 15.70 -4.00 -8.34
CA PRO A 357 16.26 -2.94 -7.51
C PRO A 357 15.82 -1.57 -8.06
N LEU A 358 14.64 -1.13 -7.68
CA LEU A 358 14.21 0.23 -7.98
C LEU A 358 14.86 1.22 -7.03
N PRO A 359 15.20 2.44 -7.48
CA PRO A 359 15.65 3.50 -6.60
C PRO A 359 14.59 3.72 -5.52
N ARG A 360 15.00 3.62 -4.29
CA ARG A 360 14.14 3.90 -3.14
C ARG A 360 14.36 5.35 -2.75
N GLY A 361 13.73 6.27 -3.48
CA GLY A 361 13.85 7.69 -3.20
C GLY A 361 13.28 8.03 -1.83
N PHE A 362 14.18 8.20 -0.87
CA PHE A 362 13.87 8.88 0.39
C PHE A 362 14.13 10.39 0.26
N SER A 363 14.83 10.83 -0.77
CA SER A 363 15.03 12.23 -1.08
C SER A 363 14.43 12.62 -2.43
N ASN A 364 13.75 13.77 -2.48
CA ASN A 364 13.17 14.35 -3.70
C ASN A 364 14.22 14.77 -4.74
N SER A 365 15.51 14.58 -4.46
CA SER A 365 16.63 15.02 -5.29
C SER A 365 17.40 13.87 -5.95
N GLU A 366 16.90 12.64 -5.94
CA GLU A 366 17.56 11.53 -6.62
C GLU A 366 17.47 11.67 -8.15
N ASN A 367 18.61 11.53 -8.80
CA ASN A 367 18.69 11.51 -10.26
C ASN A 367 18.29 10.13 -10.78
N TYR A 368 17.06 10.00 -11.24
CA TYR A 368 16.59 8.77 -11.89
C TYR A 368 17.18 8.63 -13.29
N CYS A 369 17.44 7.39 -13.69
CA CYS A 369 17.99 7.11 -15.01
C CYS A 369 17.05 7.63 -16.12
N ARG A 370 17.56 8.54 -16.94
CA ARG A 370 16.82 9.17 -18.07
C ARG A 370 16.37 8.18 -19.14
N LYS A 371 16.91 6.95 -19.11
CA LYS A 371 16.59 5.91 -20.11
C LYS A 371 15.29 5.15 -19.81
N TRP A 372 14.67 5.35 -18.66
CA TRP A 372 13.39 4.73 -18.38
C TRP A 372 12.30 5.23 -19.31
N ALA A 373 11.41 4.31 -19.75
CA ALA A 373 10.35 4.63 -20.72
C ALA A 373 9.50 5.85 -20.29
N GLY A 374 9.13 5.93 -19.02
CA GLY A 374 8.39 7.08 -18.49
C GLY A 374 9.18 8.37 -18.48
N MET A 375 10.50 8.33 -18.23
CA MET A 375 11.36 9.50 -18.27
C MET A 375 11.51 10.04 -19.71
N LYS A 376 11.64 9.14 -20.69
CA LYS A 376 11.67 9.51 -22.11
C LYS A 376 10.38 10.19 -22.53
N LEU A 377 9.24 9.56 -22.21
CA LEU A 377 7.94 10.13 -22.55
C LEU A 377 7.73 11.53 -21.95
N LEU A 378 8.24 11.79 -20.72
CA LEU A 378 8.18 13.11 -20.12
C LEU A 378 9.17 14.10 -20.74
N ALA A 379 10.36 13.64 -21.13
CA ALA A 379 11.35 14.46 -21.82
C ALA A 379 10.82 14.91 -23.19
N ASP A 380 10.23 13.99 -23.96
CA ASP A 380 9.63 14.27 -25.26
C ASP A 380 8.51 15.34 -25.15
N ARG A 381 7.64 15.21 -24.15
CA ARG A 381 6.58 16.21 -23.90
C ARG A 381 7.12 17.59 -23.52
N THR A 382 8.21 17.62 -22.76
CA THR A 382 8.86 18.89 -22.37
C THR A 382 9.52 19.56 -23.55
N TRP A 383 10.19 18.78 -24.42
CA TRP A 383 10.81 19.28 -25.63
C TRP A 383 9.78 19.92 -26.57
N GLU A 384 8.61 19.30 -26.73
CA GLU A 384 7.51 19.82 -27.55
C GLU A 384 6.92 21.13 -26.99
N ARG A 385 6.96 21.35 -25.67
CA ARG A 385 6.54 22.63 -25.06
C ARG A 385 7.59 23.74 -25.13
N GLY A 386 8.87 23.36 -25.06
CA GLY A 386 9.99 24.31 -24.99
C GLY A 386 10.43 24.93 -26.32
N ILE A 387 10.04 24.33 -27.46
CA ILE A 387 10.30 24.86 -28.78
C ILE A 387 8.99 25.50 -29.26
N ALA A 388 8.97 26.83 -29.29
CA ALA A 388 7.90 27.59 -29.90
C ALA A 388 7.88 27.33 -31.43
N PHE A 389 7.34 26.20 -31.85
CA PHE A 389 6.81 26.01 -33.17
C PHE A 389 5.32 26.34 -33.11
N PRO A 390 4.91 27.54 -33.57
CA PRO A 390 3.53 27.99 -33.42
C PRO A 390 2.50 27.17 -34.19
N ASP A 391 2.95 26.23 -35.04
CA ASP A 391 2.10 25.51 -35.98
C ASP A 391 1.96 23.99 -35.71
N LEU A 392 2.61 23.44 -34.64
CA LEU A 392 2.38 22.06 -34.25
C LEU A 392 1.32 22.00 -33.16
N PRO A 393 0.21 21.24 -33.38
CA PRO A 393 -0.77 21.02 -32.32
C PRO A 393 -0.06 20.36 -31.14
N ALA A 394 -0.13 20.99 -29.95
CA ALA A 394 0.33 20.37 -28.73
C ALA A 394 -0.25 18.96 -28.67
N ARG A 395 0.59 17.93 -28.49
CA ARG A 395 0.11 16.55 -28.32
C ARG A 395 -0.74 16.54 -27.05
N SER A 396 -2.04 16.72 -27.22
CA SER A 396 -2.99 16.84 -26.12
C SER A 396 -3.39 15.48 -25.53
N GLY A 397 -2.99 14.37 -26.19
CA GLY A 397 -3.38 13.03 -25.83
C GLY A 397 -2.32 12.25 -25.02
N PRO A 398 -2.70 11.11 -24.43
CA PRO A 398 -1.76 10.19 -23.82
C PRO A 398 -0.87 9.53 -24.88
N THR A 399 0.40 9.28 -24.52
CA THR A 399 1.36 8.56 -25.36
C THR A 399 1.82 7.30 -24.64
N ALA A 400 1.89 6.17 -25.36
CA ALA A 400 2.29 4.87 -24.81
C ALA A 400 3.61 4.37 -25.41
N GLN A 401 4.42 3.73 -24.58
CA GLN A 401 5.67 3.08 -24.98
C GLN A 401 5.81 1.75 -24.24
N ALA A 402 6.32 0.72 -24.94
CA ALA A 402 6.88 -0.46 -24.30
C ALA A 402 8.40 -0.41 -24.40
N GLN A 403 9.11 -1.03 -23.47
CA GLN A 403 10.57 -1.01 -23.42
C GLN A 403 11.12 -2.27 -22.78
N ARG A 404 12.20 -2.82 -23.35
CA ARG A 404 13.10 -3.76 -22.70
C ARG A 404 14.25 -3.00 -22.07
N SER A 405 14.66 -3.42 -20.89
CA SER A 405 15.77 -2.78 -20.16
C SER A 405 16.59 -3.84 -19.44
N ASN A 406 17.90 -3.59 -19.32
CA ASN A 406 18.79 -4.41 -18.53
C ASN A 406 19.39 -3.52 -17.42
N PHE A 407 19.28 -3.96 -16.18
CA PHE A 407 19.90 -3.31 -15.04
C PHE A 407 21.38 -3.69 -14.98
N ALA A 408 22.27 -2.75 -15.30
CA ALA A 408 23.71 -3.01 -15.41
C ALA A 408 24.33 -3.61 -14.15
N ASN A 409 23.86 -3.19 -12.97
CA ASN A 409 24.41 -3.64 -11.69
C ASN A 409 23.99 -5.07 -11.29
N THR A 410 22.85 -5.56 -11.77
CA THR A 410 22.32 -6.88 -11.40
C THR A 410 22.19 -7.84 -12.57
N GLY A 411 22.31 -7.36 -13.80
CA GLY A 411 22.06 -8.13 -15.01
C GLY A 411 20.58 -8.52 -15.21
N GLN A 412 19.66 -7.99 -14.37
CA GLN A 412 18.24 -8.30 -14.48
C GLN A 412 17.62 -7.61 -15.69
N GLU A 413 16.93 -8.39 -16.51
CA GLU A 413 16.15 -7.87 -17.62
C GLU A 413 14.72 -7.57 -17.19
N VAL A 414 14.18 -6.48 -17.72
CA VAL A 414 12.86 -5.97 -17.40
C VAL A 414 12.11 -5.57 -18.66
N PHE A 415 10.86 -5.93 -18.73
CA PHE A 415 9.90 -5.44 -19.71
C PHE A 415 8.94 -4.45 -19.06
N SER A 416 8.77 -3.27 -19.64
CA SER A 416 7.92 -2.24 -19.06
C SER A 416 7.01 -1.58 -20.10
N PHE A 417 5.80 -1.24 -19.65
CA PHE A 417 4.87 -0.36 -20.33
C PHE A 417 4.89 1.00 -19.66
N ALA A 418 4.80 2.06 -20.42
CA ALA A 418 4.69 3.42 -19.92
C ALA A 418 3.63 4.20 -20.67
N VAL A 419 2.89 5.06 -19.99
CA VAL A 419 1.93 6.00 -20.57
C VAL A 419 2.11 7.36 -19.93
N SER A 420 2.28 8.41 -20.75
CA SER A 420 2.35 9.80 -20.30
C SER A 420 1.11 10.60 -20.67
N ARG A 421 0.76 11.58 -19.86
CA ARG A 421 -0.32 12.56 -20.09
C ARG A 421 -0.13 13.84 -19.28
N ALA A 422 -0.83 14.90 -19.68
CA ALA A 422 -0.98 16.09 -18.83
C ALA A 422 -1.78 15.77 -17.56
N MET A 423 -1.45 16.42 -16.46
CA MET A 423 -2.16 16.29 -15.19
C MET A 423 -3.44 17.13 -15.21
N GLN A 424 -4.55 16.57 -14.67
CA GLN A 424 -5.86 17.21 -14.77
C GLN A 424 -6.03 18.41 -13.83
N LEU A 425 -5.49 18.33 -12.62
CA LEU A 425 -5.59 19.43 -11.64
C LEU A 425 -4.52 20.49 -11.83
N SER A 426 -3.46 20.18 -12.54
CA SER A 426 -2.36 21.08 -12.90
C SER A 426 -2.01 20.85 -14.37
N PRO A 427 -2.73 21.47 -15.31
CA PRO A 427 -2.56 21.18 -16.76
C PRO A 427 -1.18 21.54 -17.31
N SER A 428 -0.42 22.39 -16.63
CA SER A 428 0.99 22.68 -16.96
C SER A 428 1.92 21.54 -16.61
N ASP A 429 1.52 20.64 -15.70
CA ASP A 429 2.32 19.54 -15.24
C ASP A 429 2.03 18.26 -16.04
N ASP A 430 3.04 17.43 -16.22
CA ASP A 430 2.92 16.14 -16.89
C ASP A 430 3.15 15.00 -15.92
N SER A 431 2.54 13.85 -16.20
CA SER A 431 2.81 12.61 -15.49
C SER A 431 3.02 11.44 -16.46
N ALA A 432 3.90 10.52 -16.07
CA ALA A 432 4.02 9.23 -16.70
C ALA A 432 3.82 8.12 -15.66
N VAL A 433 3.12 7.08 -16.03
CA VAL A 433 2.99 5.85 -15.25
C VAL A 433 3.72 4.73 -15.95
N ILE A 434 4.41 3.89 -15.16
CA ILE A 434 5.18 2.75 -15.64
C ILE A 434 4.68 1.51 -14.90
N LEU A 435 4.46 0.43 -15.64
CA LEU A 435 4.25 -0.90 -15.11
C LEU A 435 5.30 -1.80 -15.73
N GLY A 436 6.12 -2.45 -14.90
CA GLY A 436 7.21 -3.29 -15.39
C GLY A 436 7.22 -4.65 -14.71
N PHE A 437 7.72 -5.63 -15.46
CA PHE A 437 7.79 -7.04 -15.09
C PHE A 437 9.22 -7.56 -15.31
N PRO A 438 9.72 -8.49 -14.49
CA PRO A 438 10.93 -9.24 -14.83
C PRO A 438 10.75 -9.97 -16.17
N MET A 439 11.79 -9.99 -17.00
CA MET A 439 11.79 -10.73 -18.25
C MET A 439 12.15 -12.20 -18.02
N ASP A 440 11.26 -12.92 -17.37
CA ASP A 440 11.34 -14.37 -17.14
C ASP A 440 10.60 -15.17 -18.24
N ASP A 441 10.65 -16.50 -18.13
CA ASP A 441 9.98 -17.39 -19.07
C ASP A 441 8.46 -17.24 -19.04
N ALA A 442 7.89 -16.89 -17.90
CA ALA A 442 6.46 -16.64 -17.77
C ALA A 442 6.06 -15.43 -18.63
N LEU A 443 6.77 -14.31 -18.53
CA LEU A 443 6.52 -13.13 -19.35
C LEU A 443 6.68 -13.44 -20.83
N LYS A 444 7.79 -14.12 -21.24
CA LYS A 444 8.07 -14.45 -22.64
C LYS A 444 7.02 -15.38 -23.25
N SER A 445 6.39 -16.22 -22.45
CA SER A 445 5.30 -17.09 -22.90
C SER A 445 3.98 -16.35 -23.13
N VAL A 446 3.76 -15.24 -22.42
CA VAL A 446 2.53 -14.46 -22.43
C VAL A 446 2.57 -13.30 -23.42
N ILE A 447 3.65 -12.51 -23.41
CA ILE A 447 3.80 -11.32 -24.27
C ILE A 447 4.62 -11.68 -25.51
N ARG A 448 3.95 -11.97 -26.64
CA ARG A 448 4.64 -12.44 -27.85
C ARG A 448 5.55 -11.42 -28.52
N PHE A 449 5.30 -10.13 -28.32
CA PHE A 449 6.15 -9.05 -28.85
C PHE A 449 7.32 -8.67 -27.93
N TRP A 450 7.65 -9.51 -26.94
CA TRP A 450 8.77 -9.23 -26.03
C TRP A 450 10.12 -9.06 -26.75
N ASP A 451 10.29 -9.68 -27.91
CA ASP A 451 11.50 -9.64 -28.77
C ASP A 451 11.31 -8.79 -30.04
N ASP A 452 10.26 -7.96 -30.10
CA ASP A 452 10.04 -7.04 -31.21
C ASP A 452 11.30 -6.19 -31.48
N PRO A 453 11.87 -6.20 -32.67
CA PRO A 453 13.07 -5.41 -32.99
C PRO A 453 12.91 -3.91 -32.79
N ALA A 454 11.68 -3.39 -32.82
CA ALA A 454 11.37 -2.00 -32.49
C ALA A 454 11.55 -1.66 -31.01
N LEU A 455 11.50 -2.66 -30.13
CA LEU A 455 11.74 -2.53 -28.71
C LEU A 455 13.23 -2.80 -28.41
N LYS A 456 14.07 -1.81 -28.68
CA LYS A 456 15.51 -1.93 -28.45
C LYS A 456 15.84 -2.13 -26.99
N ASP A 457 16.76 -3.04 -26.72
CA ASP A 457 17.36 -3.20 -25.40
C ASP A 457 18.07 -1.92 -25.01
N GLN A 458 17.78 -1.42 -23.84
CA GLN A 458 18.43 -0.26 -23.29
C GLN A 458 19.05 -0.61 -21.95
N LEU A 459 20.36 -0.39 -21.86
CA LEU A 459 21.06 -0.48 -20.59
C LEU A 459 20.60 0.65 -19.68
N VAL A 460 19.92 0.29 -18.61
CA VAL A 460 19.58 1.21 -17.53
C VAL A 460 20.64 1.02 -16.48
N GLY A 461 21.71 1.80 -16.56
CA GLY A 461 22.68 1.88 -15.48
C GLY A 461 22.05 2.63 -14.31
N ILE A 462 21.62 1.88 -13.30
CA ILE A 462 21.31 2.45 -11.99
C ILE A 462 22.62 2.33 -11.20
N THR A 463 23.27 3.45 -10.98
CA THR A 463 24.39 3.58 -10.05
C THR A 463 23.89 3.94 -8.67
#